data_4a76b012470414caa431997141b27002
#
_entry.id   4a76b012470414caa431997141b27002
#
_cell.length_a   1.000
_cell.length_b   1.000
_cell.length_c   1.000
_cell.angle_alpha   90.00
_cell.angle_beta   90.00
_cell.angle_gamma   90.00
#
_symmetry.space_group_name_H-M   'P 1'
#
loop_
_entity.id
_entity.type
_entity.pdbx_description
1 polymer ?
#
loop_
_entity_poly.entity_id
_entity_poly.type
_entity_poly.pdbx_seq_one_letter_code
_entity_poly.pdbx_strand_id
1 'polypeptide(L)'
;IFLSIANNLFFEMFPEFVHKSCKSYQSGIGCGKVVQEVSRQVIHSKTREVGLKADLTKYFDRVPIRYIDEIFGRMEAKVGKSKIIDVVRKYYHADLCFDFNGELIEHYQSLKQGCAVASFLADAVLYHIDQAVSELNVYYVRYSDDLLALGPDWRKAYALIKKMLDEMEV
;
A
#
# COMPACT_ATOMS: atom_id res chain seq x y z
N ILE A 1 2.22 -4.15 20.80
CA ILE A 1 1.95 -5.62 20.74
C ILE A 1 0.60 -5.86 20.03
N PHE A 2 -0.53 -5.34 20.52
CA PHE A 2 -1.86 -5.60 19.92
C PHE A 2 -1.93 -5.26 18.42
N LEU A 3 -1.49 -4.06 18.02
CA LEU A 3 -1.51 -3.64 16.62
C LEU A 3 -0.59 -4.47 15.72
N SER A 4 0.51 -5.00 16.25
CA SER A 4 1.39 -5.92 15.51
C SER A 4 0.73 -7.28 15.28
N ILE A 5 0.00 -7.78 16.26
CA ILE A 5 -0.78 -9.02 16.13
C ILE A 5 -1.91 -8.81 15.13
N ALA A 6 -2.64 -7.70 15.22
CA ALA A 6 -3.71 -7.36 14.28
C ALA A 6 -3.18 -7.25 12.85
N ASN A 7 -2.03 -6.61 12.63
CA ASN A 7 -1.40 -6.52 11.32
C ASN A 7 -1.10 -7.89 10.70
N ASN A 8 -0.45 -8.78 11.46
CA ASN A 8 -0.14 -10.13 11.00
C ASN A 8 -1.41 -10.91 10.67
N LEU A 9 -2.42 -10.79 11.52
CA LEU A 9 -3.72 -11.44 11.32
C LEU A 9 -4.42 -10.89 10.05
N PHE A 10 -4.31 -9.59 9.76
CA PHE A 10 -4.90 -9.02 8.56
C PHE A 10 -4.22 -9.51 7.29
N PHE A 11 -2.89 -9.61 7.25
CA PHE A 11 -2.17 -10.21 6.13
C PHE A 11 -2.54 -11.69 5.92
N GLU A 12 -2.78 -12.43 7.00
CA GLU A 12 -3.15 -13.85 6.94
C GLU A 12 -4.61 -14.06 6.50
N MET A 13 -5.54 -13.27 7.03
CA MET A 13 -6.98 -13.44 6.79
C MET A 13 -7.48 -12.77 5.51
N PHE A 14 -6.77 -11.74 5.03
CA PHE A 14 -7.18 -10.91 3.91
C PHE A 14 -6.07 -10.76 2.84
N PRO A 15 -5.43 -11.87 2.41
CA PRO A 15 -4.33 -11.79 1.42
C PRO A 15 -4.79 -11.19 0.08
N GLU A 16 -6.07 -11.30 -0.25
CA GLU A 16 -6.67 -10.74 -1.47
C GLU A 16 -6.78 -9.22 -1.48
N PHE A 17 -6.53 -8.55 -0.34
CA PHE A 17 -6.47 -7.09 -0.26
C PHE A 17 -5.12 -6.52 -0.68
N VAL A 18 -4.12 -7.39 -0.84
CA VAL A 18 -2.78 -7.00 -1.30
C VAL A 18 -2.52 -7.62 -2.66
N HIS A 19 -2.28 -6.78 -3.66
CA HIS A 19 -2.05 -7.26 -5.01
C HIS A 19 -0.69 -7.98 -5.12
N LYS A 20 -0.60 -8.99 -5.97
CA LYS A 20 0.62 -9.82 -6.18
C LYS A 20 1.87 -9.02 -6.61
N SER A 21 1.70 -7.87 -7.22
CA SER A 21 2.80 -6.96 -7.58
C SER A 21 3.31 -6.12 -6.41
N CYS A 22 2.55 -6.01 -5.33
CA CYS A 22 3.03 -5.44 -4.08
C CYS A 22 3.89 -6.47 -3.34
N LYS A 23 5.10 -6.08 -2.98
CA LYS A 23 6.11 -6.96 -2.34
C LYS A 23 6.49 -6.50 -0.94
N SER A 24 5.94 -5.39 -0.47
CA SER A 24 6.21 -4.83 0.85
C SER A 24 5.56 -5.63 1.98
N TYR A 25 6.18 -5.58 3.12
CA TYR A 25 5.68 -6.09 4.41
C TYR A 25 5.24 -7.56 4.44
N GLN A 26 5.45 -8.32 3.38
CA GLN A 26 5.05 -9.73 3.29
C GLN A 26 6.12 -10.63 3.91
N SER A 27 5.66 -11.66 4.64
CA SER A 27 6.56 -12.63 5.26
C SER A 27 7.47 -13.29 4.23
N GLY A 28 8.76 -13.32 4.51
CA GLY A 28 9.76 -13.94 3.65
C GLY A 28 10.13 -13.16 2.38
N ILE A 29 9.53 -11.98 2.15
CA ILE A 29 9.87 -11.11 1.02
C ILE A 29 10.55 -9.84 1.57
N GLY A 30 11.88 -9.82 1.56
CA GLY A 30 12.65 -8.62 1.89
C GLY A 30 13.09 -7.87 0.64
N CYS A 31 13.49 -6.61 0.80
CA CYS A 31 13.94 -5.73 -0.28
C CYS A 31 15.01 -6.41 -1.18
N GLY A 32 15.96 -7.14 -0.59
CA GLY A 32 17.00 -7.87 -1.36
C GLY A 32 16.43 -8.90 -2.34
N LYS A 33 15.35 -9.60 -1.98
CA LYS A 33 14.68 -10.54 -2.90
C LYS A 33 13.99 -9.81 -4.04
N VAL A 34 13.36 -8.69 -3.75
CA VAL A 34 12.70 -7.86 -4.78
C VAL A 34 13.72 -7.31 -5.75
N VAL A 35 14.85 -6.79 -5.27
CA VAL A 35 15.97 -6.33 -6.13
C VAL A 35 16.49 -7.44 -7.01
N GLN A 36 16.66 -8.67 -6.50
CA GLN A 36 17.06 -9.82 -7.31
C GLN A 36 16.03 -10.18 -8.38
N GLU A 37 14.74 -10.13 -8.04
CA GLU A 37 13.64 -10.38 -9.00
C GLU A 37 13.66 -9.34 -10.13
N VAL A 38 13.73 -8.05 -9.78
CA VAL A 38 13.83 -6.95 -10.74
C VAL A 38 15.07 -7.10 -11.62
N SER A 39 16.23 -7.39 -11.03
CA SER A 39 17.49 -7.59 -11.78
C SER A 39 17.36 -8.72 -12.79
N ARG A 40 16.74 -9.84 -12.44
CA ARG A 40 16.50 -10.95 -13.37
C ARG A 40 15.61 -10.51 -14.54
N GLN A 41 14.54 -9.75 -14.26
CA GLN A 41 13.64 -9.22 -15.30
C GLN A 41 14.40 -8.31 -16.27
N VAL A 42 15.23 -7.40 -15.77
CA VAL A 42 16.02 -6.49 -16.59
C VAL A 42 17.06 -7.25 -17.44
N ILE A 43 17.76 -8.24 -16.85
CA ILE A 43 18.80 -9.02 -17.55
C ILE A 43 18.20 -9.93 -18.62
N HIS A 44 17.06 -10.57 -18.35
CA HIS A 44 16.43 -11.52 -19.26
C HIS A 44 15.46 -10.88 -20.25
N SER A 45 15.12 -9.62 -20.07
CA SER A 45 14.30 -8.89 -21.03
C SER A 45 15.07 -8.74 -22.36
N LYS A 46 14.43 -9.14 -23.46
CA LYS A 46 14.98 -8.90 -24.81
C LYS A 46 14.91 -7.42 -25.21
N THR A 47 14.11 -6.68 -24.52
CA THR A 47 13.91 -5.24 -24.65
C THR A 47 14.55 -4.58 -23.43
N ARG A 48 15.71 -3.94 -23.62
CA ARG A 48 16.33 -3.03 -22.62
C ARG A 48 15.48 -1.77 -22.55
N GLU A 49 14.33 -1.89 -21.90
CA GLU A 49 13.31 -0.89 -22.04
C GLU A 49 13.45 0.19 -21.00
N VAL A 50 13.08 1.35 -21.44
CA VAL A 50 12.80 2.51 -20.63
C VAL A 50 11.66 2.17 -19.69
N GLY A 51 11.70 2.64 -18.48
CA GLY A 51 10.67 2.41 -17.48
C GLY A 51 10.42 3.64 -16.63
N LEU A 52 9.49 3.48 -15.73
CA LEU A 52 9.16 4.42 -14.68
C LEU A 52 9.66 3.87 -13.34
N LYS A 53 10.44 4.66 -12.61
CA LYS A 53 10.55 4.56 -11.16
C LYS A 53 9.89 5.80 -10.56
N ALA A 54 8.97 5.61 -9.65
CA ALA A 54 8.30 6.67 -8.93
C ALA A 54 8.27 6.36 -7.44
N ASP A 55 8.19 7.40 -6.63
CA ASP A 55 8.04 7.39 -5.19
C ASP A 55 6.84 8.27 -4.82
N LEU A 56 5.98 7.81 -3.93
CA LEU A 56 4.79 8.55 -3.52
C LEU A 56 5.12 9.47 -2.34
N THR A 57 5.27 10.75 -2.65
CA THR A 57 5.67 11.75 -1.66
C THR A 57 4.67 11.87 -0.51
N LYS A 58 5.13 11.62 0.71
CA LYS A 58 4.32 11.68 1.95
C LYS A 58 3.07 10.78 1.90
N TYR A 59 3.17 9.62 1.26
CA TYR A 59 2.06 8.70 1.08
C TYR A 59 1.31 8.41 2.40
N PHE A 60 2.03 8.06 3.46
CA PHE A 60 1.43 7.74 4.76
C PHE A 60 0.65 8.90 5.39
N ASP A 61 1.03 10.14 5.10
CA ASP A 61 0.41 11.34 5.67
C ASP A 61 -0.77 11.85 4.82
N ARG A 62 -0.89 11.38 3.59
CA ARG A 62 -1.85 11.92 2.61
C ARG A 62 -3.05 11.03 2.31
N VAL A 63 -3.00 9.74 2.68
CA VAL A 63 -4.13 8.82 2.46
C VAL A 63 -5.35 9.28 3.27
N PRO A 64 -6.44 9.69 2.62
CA PRO A 64 -7.65 10.09 3.34
C PRO A 64 -8.26 8.92 4.12
N ILE A 65 -8.74 9.19 5.33
CA ILE A 65 -9.32 8.19 6.24
C ILE A 65 -10.47 7.38 5.59
N ARG A 66 -11.20 7.97 4.64
CA ARG A 66 -12.28 7.29 3.92
C ARG A 66 -11.83 6.00 3.21
N TYR A 67 -10.60 5.95 2.67
CA TYR A 67 -10.08 4.75 2.02
C TYR A 67 -9.72 3.66 3.04
N ILE A 68 -9.28 4.07 4.22
CA ILE A 68 -9.02 3.15 5.34
C ILE A 68 -10.35 2.56 5.83
N ASP A 69 -11.39 3.38 5.96
CA ASP A 69 -12.74 2.93 6.33
C ASP A 69 -13.36 2.00 5.29
N GLU A 70 -13.13 2.26 4.01
CA GLU A 70 -13.56 1.37 2.93
C GLU A 70 -12.92 -0.02 3.06
N ILE A 71 -11.61 -0.09 3.37
CA ILE A 71 -10.93 -1.35 3.62
C ILE A 71 -11.57 -2.07 4.81
N PHE A 72 -11.79 -1.39 5.93
CA PHE A 72 -12.46 -2.00 7.09
C PHE A 72 -13.87 -2.48 6.75
N GLY A 73 -14.63 -1.72 5.98
CA GLY A 73 -15.95 -2.11 5.52
C GLY A 73 -15.93 -3.38 4.67
N ARG A 74 -14.98 -3.49 3.75
CA ARG A 74 -14.76 -4.70 2.91
C ARG A 74 -14.33 -5.90 3.77
N MET A 75 -13.47 -5.70 4.76
CA MET A 75 -13.08 -6.76 5.69
C MET A 75 -14.29 -7.28 6.48
N GLU A 76 -15.12 -6.37 7.02
CA GLU A 76 -16.34 -6.74 7.74
C GLU A 76 -17.38 -7.41 6.85
N ALA A 77 -17.49 -7.02 5.59
CA ALA A 77 -18.36 -7.70 4.62
C ALA A 77 -17.97 -9.16 4.41
N LYS A 78 -16.66 -9.49 4.54
CA LYS A 78 -16.15 -10.86 4.39
C LYS A 78 -16.31 -11.71 5.66
N VAL A 79 -15.99 -11.15 6.83
CA VAL A 79 -15.90 -11.95 8.08
C VAL A 79 -17.00 -11.63 9.08
N GLY A 80 -17.88 -10.66 8.77
CA GLY A 80 -18.85 -10.13 9.71
C GLY A 80 -18.22 -9.14 10.70
N LYS A 81 -19.01 -8.71 11.68
CA LYS A 81 -18.54 -7.79 12.73
C LYS A 81 -17.42 -8.41 13.55
N SER A 82 -16.31 -7.72 13.67
CA SER A 82 -15.11 -8.15 14.39
C SER A 82 -14.67 -7.11 15.41
N LYS A 83 -14.49 -7.55 16.67
CA LYS A 83 -13.97 -6.66 17.72
C LYS A 83 -12.57 -6.14 17.42
N ILE A 84 -11.73 -6.92 16.70
CA ILE A 84 -10.37 -6.50 16.33
C ILE A 84 -10.45 -5.37 15.30
N ILE A 85 -11.27 -5.54 14.26
CA ILE A 85 -11.48 -4.50 13.24
C ILE A 85 -12.05 -3.23 13.89
N ASP A 86 -13.05 -3.37 14.75
CA ASP A 86 -13.67 -2.23 15.46
C ASP A 86 -12.66 -1.46 16.31
N VAL A 87 -11.81 -2.15 17.08
CA VAL A 87 -10.76 -1.51 17.90
C VAL A 87 -9.73 -0.79 17.03
N VAL A 88 -9.28 -1.42 15.93
CA VAL A 88 -8.32 -0.80 15.02
C VAL A 88 -8.93 0.40 14.32
N ARG A 89 -10.19 0.31 13.87
CA ARG A 89 -10.93 1.44 13.29
C ARG A 89 -11.04 2.61 14.28
N LYS A 90 -11.43 2.36 15.52
CA LYS A 90 -11.49 3.39 16.57
C LYS A 90 -10.13 4.04 16.82
N TYR A 91 -9.04 3.27 16.78
CA TYR A 91 -7.71 3.82 16.87
C TYR A 91 -7.38 4.78 15.71
N TYR A 92 -7.80 4.44 14.47
CA TYR A 92 -7.61 5.32 13.32
C TYR A 92 -8.47 6.58 13.37
N HIS A 93 -9.64 6.52 13.99
CA HIS A 93 -10.53 7.66 14.22
C HIS A 93 -10.25 8.43 15.53
N ALA A 94 -9.23 8.03 16.30
CA ALA A 94 -8.83 8.80 17.47
C ALA A 94 -8.22 10.14 17.03
N ASP A 95 -8.87 11.23 17.41
CA ASP A 95 -8.52 12.59 17.01
C ASP A 95 -7.23 13.12 17.68
N LEU A 96 -6.78 12.44 18.72
CA LEU A 96 -5.63 12.85 19.51
C LEU A 96 -4.45 11.93 19.21
N CYS A 97 -3.39 12.49 18.66
CA CYS A 97 -2.07 11.85 18.58
C CYS A 97 -0.97 12.86 18.91
N PHE A 98 0.16 12.36 19.36
CA PHE A 98 1.33 13.20 19.59
C PHE A 98 2.30 13.03 18.42
N ASP A 99 2.92 14.13 17.99
CA ASP A 99 4.03 14.07 17.05
C ASP A 99 5.31 13.57 17.76
N PHE A 100 6.41 13.49 17.01
CA PHE A 100 7.68 13.02 17.55
C PHE A 100 8.32 14.00 18.55
N ASN A 101 7.88 15.26 18.60
CA ASN A 101 8.28 16.26 19.60
C ASN A 101 7.42 16.19 20.87
N GLY A 102 6.36 15.38 20.88
CA GLY A 102 5.40 15.29 21.96
C GLY A 102 4.33 16.38 21.92
N GLU A 103 4.18 17.10 20.80
CA GLU A 103 3.10 18.05 20.59
C GLU A 103 1.83 17.32 20.16
N LEU A 104 0.69 17.77 20.70
CA LEU A 104 -0.60 17.20 20.37
C LEU A 104 -0.99 17.61 18.95
N ILE A 105 -1.17 16.61 18.07
CA ILE A 105 -1.75 16.80 16.74
C ILE A 105 -3.20 16.38 16.79
N GLU A 106 -4.10 17.32 16.56
CA GLU A 106 -5.52 17.06 16.39
C GLU A 106 -5.80 16.67 14.93
N HIS A 107 -6.74 15.74 14.71
CA HIS A 107 -7.23 15.33 13.39
C HIS A 107 -6.21 14.65 12.45
N TYR A 108 -5.29 13.82 12.98
CA TYR A 108 -4.47 12.96 12.13
C TYR A 108 -5.30 11.85 11.47
N GLN A 109 -5.83 12.15 10.28
CA GLN A 109 -6.77 11.29 9.55
C GLN A 109 -6.11 10.64 8.33
N SER A 110 -5.02 9.90 8.55
CA SER A 110 -4.31 9.17 7.51
C SER A 110 -3.69 7.88 8.05
N LEU A 111 -2.83 7.22 7.25
CA LEU A 111 -2.02 6.11 7.72
C LEU A 111 -1.06 6.60 8.81
N LYS A 112 -1.17 6.06 10.00
CA LYS A 112 -0.36 6.50 11.15
C LYS A 112 1.05 5.94 11.01
N GLN A 113 2.01 6.78 10.62
CA GLN A 113 3.41 6.38 10.47
C GLN A 113 3.96 5.79 11.78
N GLY A 114 4.65 4.66 11.71
CA GLY A 114 5.11 3.91 12.88
C GLY A 114 4.06 2.99 13.52
N CYS A 115 2.82 3.03 13.07
CA CYS A 115 1.78 2.08 13.48
C CYS A 115 1.95 0.74 12.75
N ALA A 116 1.99 -0.37 13.48
CA ALA A 116 2.18 -1.68 12.87
C ALA A 116 1.11 -2.04 11.84
N VAL A 117 -0.17 -1.69 12.08
CA VAL A 117 -1.29 -1.98 11.15
C VAL A 117 -1.23 -1.11 9.89
N ALA A 118 -0.51 0.00 9.91
CA ALA A 118 -0.34 0.85 8.74
C ALA A 118 0.28 0.11 7.56
N SER A 119 1.10 -0.92 7.79
CA SER A 119 1.71 -1.74 6.74
C SER A 119 0.67 -2.44 5.87
N PHE A 120 -0.28 -3.15 6.47
CA PHE A 120 -1.36 -3.82 5.74
C PHE A 120 -2.27 -2.81 5.03
N LEU A 121 -2.66 -1.75 5.74
CA LEU A 121 -3.56 -0.74 5.18
C LEU A 121 -2.91 0.03 4.02
N ALA A 122 -1.62 0.37 4.13
CA ALA A 122 -0.88 1.01 3.05
C ALA A 122 -0.83 0.14 1.78
N ASP A 123 -0.63 -1.17 1.94
CA ASP A 123 -0.65 -2.08 0.80
C ASP A 123 -2.06 -2.23 0.21
N ALA A 124 -3.08 -2.32 1.05
CA ALA A 124 -4.47 -2.52 0.64
C ALA A 124 -5.08 -1.29 -0.05
N VAL A 125 -4.73 -0.07 0.36
CA VAL A 125 -5.22 1.18 -0.25
C VAL A 125 -4.83 1.28 -1.72
N LEU A 126 -3.63 0.86 -2.10
CA LEU A 126 -3.13 0.94 -3.47
C LEU A 126 -3.49 -0.27 -4.34
N TYR A 127 -4.28 -1.22 -3.82
CA TYR A 127 -4.65 -2.44 -4.54
C TYR A 127 -5.19 -2.18 -5.94
N HIS A 128 -6.12 -1.23 -6.08
CA HIS A 128 -6.75 -0.95 -7.38
C HIS A 128 -5.78 -0.32 -8.38
N ILE A 129 -4.82 0.46 -7.90
CA ILE A 129 -3.72 1.00 -8.75
C ILE A 129 -2.84 -0.15 -9.22
N ASP A 130 -2.42 -1.02 -8.29
CA ASP A 130 -1.60 -2.19 -8.62
C ASP A 130 -2.28 -3.09 -9.65
N GLN A 131 -3.58 -3.34 -9.47
CA GLN A 131 -4.38 -4.13 -10.39
C GLN A 131 -4.42 -3.49 -11.79
N ALA A 132 -4.80 -2.22 -11.86
CA ALA A 132 -4.97 -1.51 -13.14
C ALA A 132 -3.64 -1.41 -13.93
N VAL A 133 -2.52 -1.14 -13.24
CA VAL A 133 -1.20 -1.08 -13.88
C VAL A 133 -0.74 -2.46 -14.34
N SER A 134 -1.06 -3.52 -13.61
CA SER A 134 -0.70 -4.89 -13.97
C SER A 134 -1.42 -5.42 -15.22
N GLU A 135 -2.48 -4.76 -15.67
CA GLU A 135 -3.19 -5.06 -16.93
C GLU A 135 -2.49 -4.47 -18.17
N LEU A 136 -1.54 -3.55 -17.98
CA LEU A 136 -0.75 -2.97 -19.05
C LEU A 136 0.42 -3.87 -19.44
N ASN A 137 0.97 -3.63 -20.65
CA ASN A 137 2.16 -4.34 -21.11
C ASN A 137 3.43 -3.78 -20.46
N VAL A 138 3.55 -3.99 -19.14
CA VAL A 138 4.70 -3.64 -18.30
C VAL A 138 4.99 -4.75 -17.28
N TYR A 139 6.25 -4.92 -16.92
CA TYR A 139 6.61 -5.57 -15.67
C TYR A 139 6.42 -4.54 -14.55
N TYR A 140 5.49 -4.81 -13.65
CA TYR A 140 5.16 -3.90 -12.56
C TYR A 140 5.44 -4.54 -11.21
N VAL A 141 6.10 -3.78 -10.34
CA VAL A 141 6.32 -4.15 -8.94
C VAL A 141 6.25 -2.89 -8.06
N ARG A 142 5.65 -3.03 -6.89
CA ARG A 142 5.59 -2.00 -5.86
C ARG A 142 6.22 -2.52 -4.57
N TYR A 143 6.94 -1.64 -3.89
CA TYR A 143 7.47 -1.87 -2.54
C TYR A 143 7.15 -0.66 -1.67
N SER A 144 6.11 -0.74 -0.84
CA SER A 144 5.53 0.39 -0.10
C SER A 144 5.09 1.52 -1.06
N ASP A 145 5.72 2.65 -0.98
CA ASP A 145 5.55 3.86 -1.78
C ASP A 145 6.43 3.91 -3.05
N ASP A 146 7.42 3.01 -3.16
CA ASP A 146 8.24 2.84 -4.36
C ASP A 146 7.52 2.00 -5.43
N LEU A 147 7.38 2.56 -6.64
CA LEU A 147 6.76 1.91 -7.79
C LEU A 147 7.78 1.77 -8.93
N LEU A 148 7.80 0.62 -9.58
CA LEU A 148 8.61 0.36 -10.77
C LEU A 148 7.74 -0.27 -11.86
N ALA A 149 7.70 0.36 -13.03
CA ALA A 149 7.05 -0.18 -14.23
C ALA A 149 8.04 -0.18 -15.40
N LEU A 150 8.39 -1.37 -15.90
CA LEU A 150 9.31 -1.56 -17.02
C LEU A 150 8.57 -2.14 -18.21
N GLY A 151 8.68 -1.53 -19.38
CA GLY A 151 8.06 -2.07 -20.60
C GLY A 151 7.44 -0.99 -21.49
N PRO A 152 6.91 -1.36 -22.67
CA PRO A 152 6.48 -0.41 -23.69
C PRO A 152 5.37 0.54 -23.22
N ASP A 153 4.52 0.10 -22.32
CA ASP A 153 3.40 0.91 -21.82
C ASP A 153 3.73 1.74 -20.57
N TRP A 154 5.01 1.94 -20.23
CA TRP A 154 5.38 2.68 -19.02
C TRP A 154 4.78 4.11 -18.93
N ARG A 155 4.60 4.81 -20.10
CA ARG A 155 3.96 6.12 -20.11
C ARG A 155 2.47 6.06 -19.80
N LYS A 156 1.80 4.99 -20.26
CA LYS A 156 0.40 4.73 -19.90
C LYS A 156 0.28 4.39 -18.41
N ALA A 157 1.21 3.57 -17.89
CA ALA A 157 1.28 3.27 -16.46
C ALA A 157 1.44 4.54 -15.63
N TYR A 158 2.36 5.44 -16.00
CA TYR A 158 2.53 6.73 -15.33
C TYR A 158 1.25 7.57 -15.33
N ALA A 159 0.63 7.74 -16.50
CA ALA A 159 -0.59 8.53 -16.63
C ALA A 159 -1.75 7.94 -15.80
N LEU A 160 -1.86 6.62 -15.78
CA LEU A 160 -2.89 5.90 -15.02
C LEU A 160 -2.67 6.04 -13.51
N ILE A 161 -1.44 5.79 -13.03
CA ILE A 161 -1.07 5.96 -11.61
C ILE A 161 -1.37 7.39 -11.17
N LYS A 162 -0.87 8.38 -11.92
CA LYS A 162 -1.07 9.79 -11.59
C LYS A 162 -2.57 10.13 -11.51
N LYS A 163 -3.35 9.74 -12.51
CA LYS A 163 -4.80 9.98 -12.53
C LYS A 163 -5.48 9.38 -11.29
N MET A 164 -5.19 8.11 -10.97
CA MET A 164 -5.82 7.43 -9.83
C MET A 164 -5.41 8.05 -8.49
N LEU A 165 -4.14 8.46 -8.34
CA LEU A 165 -3.68 9.16 -7.13
C LEU A 165 -4.32 10.54 -6.98
N ASP A 166 -4.41 11.31 -8.10
CA ASP A 166 -5.09 12.61 -8.10
C ASP A 166 -6.59 12.45 -7.69
N GLU A 167 -7.27 11.40 -8.18
CA GLU A 167 -8.66 11.08 -7.80
C GLU A 167 -8.77 10.64 -6.33
N MET A 168 -7.74 10.04 -5.78
CA MET A 168 -7.66 9.65 -4.38
C MET A 168 -7.24 10.81 -3.45
N GLU A 169 -6.77 11.91 -3.99
CA GLU A 169 -6.20 13.05 -3.24
C GLU A 169 -4.89 12.69 -2.49
N VAL A 170 -4.11 11.77 -3.05
CA VAL A 170 -2.86 11.23 -2.47
C VAL A 170 -1.62 11.81 -3.17
#